data_287a20dff664e726b4dec68507edc546
#
_entry.id   287a20dff664e726b4dec68507edc546
#
_cell.length_a   1.000
_cell.length_b   1.000
_cell.length_c   1.000
_cell.angle_alpha   90.00
_cell.angle_beta   90.00
_cell.angle_gamma   90.00
#
_symmetry.space_group_name_H-M   'P 1'
#
loop_
_entity.id
_entity.type
_entity.pdbx_description
1 polymer ?
#
loop_
_entity_poly.entity_id
_entity_poly.type
_entity_poly.pdbx_seq_one_letter_code
_entity_poly.pdbx_strand_id
1 'polypeptide(L)'
;MRIFSGIQPTGRKHLGNYIGAIRGYVEGQERGDPAIYCIVDLHATSVAYEPESLPGYVLDTAGMLIAAGVDPDRCILLRQSDVTEHSELCWLLASVTPYGDLQRMTQFKDKSAREQQLVRASLFLYPVLQAADILLYKADEVPVGEDQRQHVELSREIARRFNATYGEVFVEPEAVIPETGARIMDLQSPDSKMSTTGGTEAGLIYIDDEPEAIVRKVKRAQTDSGTDVMRGPDKAGISNLIEIYAVMRGVEPEQVEREFEGQGYGAFKQSAGEAIADGLAPVRERYRELRANPDEIEAALRKGAERAREIAGPTMEEVHPAMGLGSRQ
;
A
#
# COMPACT_ATOMS: atom_id res chain seq x y z
N MET A 1 12.95 -14.48 7.22
CA MET A 1 12.19 -13.28 7.68
C MET A 1 10.94 -13.15 6.83
N ARG A 2 9.78 -13.17 7.45
CA ARG A 2 8.49 -13.11 6.77
C ARG A 2 8.00 -11.67 6.68
N ILE A 3 7.61 -11.25 5.48
CA ILE A 3 7.12 -9.91 5.21
C ILE A 3 5.60 -9.97 5.10
N PHE A 4 4.90 -9.02 5.74
CA PHE A 4 3.48 -8.78 5.53
C PHE A 4 3.24 -7.34 5.10
N SER A 5 2.43 -7.11 4.07
CA SER A 5 1.96 -5.77 3.73
C SER A 5 0.52 -5.81 3.23
N GLY A 6 -0.28 -4.87 3.74
CA GLY A 6 -1.68 -4.69 3.33
C GLY A 6 -1.86 -3.53 2.36
N ILE A 7 -2.68 -3.72 1.34
CA ILE A 7 -3.08 -2.66 0.42
C ILE A 7 -4.60 -2.55 0.37
N GLN A 8 -5.12 -1.35 0.58
CA GLN A 8 -6.56 -1.11 0.51
C GLN A 8 -7.05 -1.13 -0.95
N PRO A 9 -8.19 -1.79 -1.22
CA PRO A 9 -8.82 -1.81 -2.55
C PRO A 9 -9.59 -0.50 -2.77
N THR A 10 -8.86 0.62 -2.90
CA THR A 10 -9.45 1.95 -3.09
C THR A 10 -9.11 2.50 -4.47
N GLY A 11 -10.09 2.58 -5.35
CA GLY A 11 -10.01 3.26 -6.64
C GLY A 11 -8.80 2.87 -7.52
N ARG A 12 -8.61 3.65 -8.58
CA ARG A 12 -7.49 3.49 -9.52
C ARG A 12 -6.15 3.76 -8.83
N LYS A 13 -5.14 2.97 -9.14
CA LYS A 13 -3.79 3.14 -8.59
C LYS A 13 -3.02 4.20 -9.40
N HIS A 14 -2.38 5.12 -8.69
CA HIS A 14 -1.60 6.20 -9.29
C HIS A 14 -0.08 5.97 -9.15
N LEU A 15 0.70 6.75 -9.87
CA LEU A 15 2.15 6.67 -9.92
C LEU A 15 2.80 6.70 -8.53
N GLY A 16 2.24 7.47 -7.59
CA GLY A 16 2.72 7.50 -6.20
C GLY A 16 2.53 6.17 -5.47
N ASN A 17 1.49 5.38 -5.79
CA ASN A 17 1.34 4.02 -5.27
C ASN A 17 2.37 3.08 -5.89
N TYR A 18 2.60 3.20 -7.20
CA TYR A 18 3.55 2.37 -7.93
C TYR A 18 4.98 2.55 -7.41
N ILE A 19 5.46 3.78 -7.35
CA ILE A 19 6.81 4.09 -6.90
C ILE A 19 6.97 3.89 -5.39
N GLY A 20 5.98 4.30 -4.60
CA GLY A 20 6.10 4.32 -3.14
C GLY A 20 5.83 2.99 -2.44
N ALA A 21 5.13 2.05 -3.07
CA ALA A 21 4.77 0.78 -2.43
C ALA A 21 4.93 -0.43 -3.35
N ILE A 22 4.35 -0.41 -4.56
CA ILE A 22 4.24 -1.60 -5.40
C ILE A 22 5.62 -2.12 -5.83
N ARG A 23 6.56 -1.24 -6.16
CA ARG A 23 7.94 -1.63 -6.45
C ARG A 23 8.60 -2.35 -5.27
N GLY A 24 8.38 -1.88 -4.05
CA GLY A 24 8.86 -2.53 -2.84
C GLY A 24 8.26 -3.94 -2.63
N TYR A 25 7.04 -4.18 -3.12
CA TYR A 25 6.45 -5.53 -3.09
C TYR A 25 7.16 -6.48 -4.08
N VAL A 26 7.47 -6.00 -5.28
CA VAL A 26 8.24 -6.78 -6.26
C VAL A 26 9.64 -7.11 -5.74
N GLU A 27 10.31 -6.17 -5.09
CA GLU A 27 11.61 -6.39 -4.46
C GLU A 27 11.51 -7.33 -3.24
N GLY A 28 10.45 -7.19 -2.44
CA GLY A 28 10.23 -8.00 -1.24
C GLY A 28 10.03 -9.49 -1.52
N GLN A 29 9.38 -9.85 -2.63
CA GLN A 29 9.17 -11.26 -2.99
C GLN A 29 10.46 -12.01 -3.30
N GLU A 30 11.58 -11.31 -3.56
CA GLU A 30 12.89 -11.89 -3.84
C GLU A 30 13.66 -12.30 -2.56
N ARG A 31 13.15 -11.99 -1.37
CA ARG A 31 13.90 -12.04 -0.09
C ARG A 31 13.86 -13.40 0.63
N GLY A 32 13.42 -14.47 0.00
CA GLY A 32 13.57 -15.85 0.48
C GLY A 32 12.32 -16.43 1.14
N ASP A 33 11.84 -15.90 2.27
CA ASP A 33 10.55 -16.30 2.84
C ASP A 33 9.40 -15.75 1.99
N PRO A 34 8.28 -16.48 1.85
CA PRO A 34 7.17 -15.98 1.07
C PRO A 34 6.65 -14.68 1.69
N ALA A 35 6.78 -13.58 0.93
CA ALA A 35 6.13 -12.34 1.27
C ALA A 35 4.61 -12.50 1.15
N ILE A 36 3.86 -11.86 2.05
CA ILE A 36 2.40 -11.91 2.10
C ILE A 36 1.86 -10.53 1.78
N TYR A 37 1.15 -10.41 0.66
CA TYR A 37 0.50 -9.19 0.19
C TYR A 37 -1.00 -9.36 0.25
N CYS A 38 -1.63 -8.63 1.16
CA CYS A 38 -3.03 -8.77 1.48
C CYS A 38 -3.84 -7.58 0.93
N ILE A 39 -4.85 -7.85 0.10
CA ILE A 39 -5.83 -6.83 -0.29
C ILE A 39 -6.85 -6.75 0.83
N VAL A 40 -6.75 -5.68 1.62
CA VAL A 40 -7.47 -5.53 2.90
C VAL A 40 -8.87 -4.96 2.71
N ASP A 41 -9.75 -5.76 2.13
CA ASP A 41 -11.15 -5.40 1.84
C ASP A 41 -12.02 -5.26 3.09
N LEU A 42 -11.71 -5.95 4.20
CA LEU A 42 -12.39 -5.74 5.47
C LEU A 42 -12.08 -4.36 6.05
N HIS A 43 -10.85 -3.85 5.87
CA HIS A 43 -10.53 -2.47 6.26
C HIS A 43 -11.31 -1.43 5.45
N ALA A 44 -11.65 -1.72 4.20
CA ALA A 44 -12.46 -0.83 3.38
C ALA A 44 -13.85 -0.58 3.98
N THR A 45 -14.39 -1.55 4.73
CA THR A 45 -15.71 -1.42 5.38
C THR A 45 -15.72 -0.51 6.61
N SER A 46 -14.54 -0.07 7.08
CA SER A 46 -14.43 0.81 8.25
C SER A 46 -14.89 2.25 7.99
N VAL A 47 -15.03 2.64 6.74
CA VAL A 47 -15.55 3.92 6.27
C VAL A 47 -16.76 3.70 5.36
N ALA A 48 -17.40 4.79 4.92
CA ALA A 48 -18.47 4.68 3.93
C ALA A 48 -17.91 4.16 2.60
N TYR A 49 -18.55 3.17 2.01
CA TYR A 49 -18.17 2.57 0.73
C TYR A 49 -19.41 2.10 -0.04
N GLU A 50 -19.24 1.88 -1.35
CA GLU A 50 -20.29 1.33 -2.21
C GLU A 50 -20.09 -0.19 -2.35
N PRO A 51 -20.97 -1.03 -1.77
CA PRO A 51 -20.78 -2.49 -1.77
C PRO A 51 -20.66 -3.10 -3.17
N GLU A 52 -21.36 -2.55 -4.14
CA GLU A 52 -21.35 -3.03 -5.54
C GLU A 52 -19.99 -2.77 -6.23
N SER A 53 -19.25 -1.76 -5.79
CA SER A 53 -17.95 -1.37 -6.36
C SER A 53 -16.76 -2.10 -5.74
N LEU A 54 -16.88 -2.56 -4.48
CA LEU A 54 -15.79 -3.16 -3.74
C LEU A 54 -15.15 -4.38 -4.42
N PRO A 55 -15.95 -5.35 -4.97
CA PRO A 55 -15.35 -6.48 -5.69
C PRO A 55 -14.51 -6.05 -6.89
N GLY A 56 -14.98 -5.05 -7.64
CA GLY A 56 -14.23 -4.46 -8.76
C GLY A 56 -12.90 -3.85 -8.31
N TYR A 57 -12.90 -3.10 -7.21
CA TYR A 57 -11.68 -2.50 -6.66
C TYR A 57 -10.67 -3.54 -6.13
N VAL A 58 -11.16 -4.67 -5.60
CA VAL A 58 -10.29 -5.80 -5.20
C VAL A 58 -9.59 -6.38 -6.42
N LEU A 59 -10.34 -6.69 -7.49
CA LEU A 59 -9.77 -7.21 -8.73
C LEU A 59 -8.83 -6.20 -9.41
N ASP A 60 -9.18 -4.92 -9.43
CA ASP A 60 -8.33 -3.85 -9.95
C ASP A 60 -7.01 -3.77 -9.19
N THR A 61 -7.07 -3.87 -7.86
CA THR A 61 -5.88 -3.82 -7.02
C THR A 61 -5.00 -5.05 -7.24
N ALA A 62 -5.58 -6.27 -7.24
CA ALA A 62 -4.85 -7.51 -7.49
C ALA A 62 -4.23 -7.54 -8.89
N GLY A 63 -5.04 -7.23 -9.92
CA GLY A 63 -4.59 -7.17 -11.30
C GLY A 63 -3.46 -6.17 -11.51
N MET A 64 -3.52 -5.02 -10.84
CA MET A 64 -2.46 -4.01 -10.90
C MET A 64 -1.17 -4.48 -10.22
N LEU A 65 -1.26 -5.16 -9.08
CA LEU A 65 -0.08 -5.73 -8.41
C LEU A 65 0.59 -6.79 -9.28
N ILE A 66 -0.19 -7.71 -9.84
CA ILE A 66 0.33 -8.76 -10.75
C ILE A 66 0.94 -8.12 -12.01
N ALA A 67 0.27 -7.16 -12.62
CA ALA A 67 0.78 -6.44 -13.79
C ALA A 67 2.10 -5.71 -13.51
N ALA A 68 2.28 -5.21 -12.30
CA ALA A 68 3.50 -4.53 -11.88
C ALA A 68 4.64 -5.47 -11.48
N GLY A 69 4.43 -6.80 -11.54
CA GLY A 69 5.47 -7.81 -11.33
C GLY A 69 5.36 -8.59 -10.01
N VAL A 70 4.30 -8.40 -9.22
CA VAL A 70 4.02 -9.30 -8.10
C VAL A 70 3.61 -10.65 -8.66
N ASP A 71 4.38 -11.70 -8.34
CA ASP A 71 4.20 -13.06 -8.82
C ASP A 71 3.48 -13.93 -7.77
N PRO A 72 2.21 -14.33 -8.00
CA PRO A 72 1.46 -15.17 -7.05
C PRO A 72 2.05 -16.57 -6.82
N ASP A 73 3.00 -17.03 -7.66
CA ASP A 73 3.72 -18.28 -7.44
C ASP A 73 4.87 -18.10 -6.44
N ARG A 74 5.47 -16.93 -6.39
CA ARG A 74 6.62 -16.58 -5.53
C ARG A 74 6.21 -15.98 -4.18
N CYS A 75 5.12 -15.24 -4.12
CA CYS A 75 4.56 -14.65 -2.92
C CYS A 75 3.15 -15.20 -2.62
N ILE A 76 2.56 -14.79 -1.51
CA ILE A 76 1.16 -15.05 -1.16
C ILE A 76 0.39 -13.75 -1.41
N LEU A 77 -0.38 -13.71 -2.51
CA LEU A 77 -1.29 -12.60 -2.80
C LEU A 77 -2.72 -13.05 -2.49
N LEU A 78 -3.37 -12.40 -1.54
CA LEU A 78 -4.70 -12.82 -1.08
C LEU A 78 -5.67 -11.65 -0.91
N ARG A 79 -6.97 -11.95 -0.90
CA ARG A 79 -8.04 -11.09 -0.41
C ARG A 79 -8.27 -11.41 1.08
N GLN A 80 -8.28 -10.38 1.92
CA GLN A 80 -8.36 -10.53 3.38
C GLN A 80 -9.60 -11.30 3.82
N SER A 81 -10.77 -11.00 3.24
CA SER A 81 -12.04 -11.65 3.59
C SER A 81 -12.10 -13.13 3.23
N ASP A 82 -11.22 -13.64 2.38
CA ASP A 82 -11.13 -15.06 2.06
C ASP A 82 -10.50 -15.88 3.20
N VAL A 83 -9.83 -15.23 4.17
CA VAL A 83 -9.20 -15.87 5.33
C VAL A 83 -9.89 -15.38 6.60
N THR A 84 -10.85 -16.14 7.10
CA THR A 84 -11.72 -15.75 8.22
C THR A 84 -10.99 -15.55 9.54
N GLU A 85 -9.82 -16.16 9.68
CA GLU A 85 -8.91 -16.06 10.83
C GLU A 85 -8.49 -14.61 11.13
N HIS A 86 -8.44 -13.74 10.16
CA HIS A 86 -8.21 -12.30 10.36
C HIS A 86 -9.25 -11.68 11.29
N SER A 87 -10.53 -11.95 11.03
CA SER A 87 -11.64 -11.43 11.83
C SER A 87 -11.72 -12.09 13.19
N GLU A 88 -11.46 -13.38 13.26
CA GLU A 88 -11.46 -14.13 14.51
C GLU A 88 -10.32 -13.65 15.43
N LEU A 89 -9.10 -13.57 14.91
CA LEU A 89 -7.96 -13.09 15.69
C LEU A 89 -8.15 -11.62 16.11
N CYS A 90 -8.71 -10.78 15.24
CA CYS A 90 -9.05 -9.40 15.60
C CYS A 90 -9.93 -9.34 16.85
N TRP A 91 -10.97 -10.16 16.94
CA TRP A 91 -11.82 -10.23 18.13
C TRP A 91 -11.05 -10.67 19.37
N LEU A 92 -10.22 -11.69 19.26
CA LEU A 92 -9.41 -12.21 20.38
C LEU A 92 -8.39 -11.18 20.85
N LEU A 93 -7.70 -10.49 19.93
CA LEU A 93 -6.75 -9.43 20.26
C LEU A 93 -7.44 -8.18 20.85
N ALA A 94 -8.69 -7.92 20.51
CA ALA A 94 -9.44 -6.82 21.12
C ALA A 94 -9.59 -7.00 22.64
N SER A 95 -9.61 -8.26 23.14
CA SER A 95 -9.70 -8.55 24.58
C SER A 95 -8.43 -8.20 25.37
N VAL A 96 -7.27 -8.08 24.69
CA VAL A 96 -5.99 -7.70 25.31
C VAL A 96 -5.54 -6.29 24.94
N THR A 97 -6.32 -5.59 24.13
CA THR A 97 -6.01 -4.22 23.68
C THR A 97 -6.70 -3.20 24.57
N PRO A 98 -5.96 -2.35 25.33
CA PRO A 98 -6.57 -1.32 26.16
C PRO A 98 -7.30 -0.28 25.32
N TYR A 99 -8.50 0.09 25.74
CA TYR A 99 -9.29 1.15 25.12
C TYR A 99 -8.51 2.46 24.95
N GLY A 100 -7.70 2.83 25.96
CA GLY A 100 -6.91 4.06 25.92
C GLY A 100 -5.82 4.08 24.85
N ASP A 101 -5.31 2.91 24.42
CA ASP A 101 -4.33 2.82 23.33
C ASP A 101 -4.99 3.18 22.01
N LEU A 102 -6.17 2.64 21.75
CA LEU A 102 -6.96 2.97 20.56
C LEU A 102 -7.38 4.43 20.50
N GLN A 103 -7.76 5.03 21.65
CA GLN A 103 -8.07 6.47 21.72
C GLN A 103 -6.89 7.38 21.36
N ARG A 104 -5.65 6.93 21.60
CA ARG A 104 -4.44 7.71 21.32
C ARG A 104 -4.01 7.66 19.86
N MET A 105 -4.60 6.77 19.05
CA MET A 105 -4.27 6.66 17.62
C MET A 105 -4.59 7.97 16.89
N THR A 106 -3.57 8.54 16.23
CA THR A 106 -3.70 9.84 15.52
C THR A 106 -4.68 9.74 14.35
N GLN A 107 -4.59 8.68 13.55
CA GLN A 107 -5.48 8.47 12.42
C GLN A 107 -6.96 8.29 12.81
N PHE A 108 -7.25 7.73 13.98
CA PHE A 108 -8.63 7.68 14.50
C PHE A 108 -9.18 9.09 14.71
N LYS A 109 -8.38 9.97 15.33
CA LYS A 109 -8.76 11.37 15.58
C LYS A 109 -9.03 12.12 14.27
N ASP A 110 -8.14 11.97 13.30
CA ASP A 110 -8.24 12.65 12.00
C ASP A 110 -9.44 12.16 11.17
N LYS A 111 -9.66 10.85 11.12
CA LYS A 111 -10.78 10.25 10.38
C LYS A 111 -12.11 10.52 11.04
N SER A 112 -12.20 10.43 12.38
CA SER A 112 -13.43 10.72 13.11
C SER A 112 -13.83 12.20 13.00
N ALA A 113 -12.87 13.11 12.90
CA ALA A 113 -13.14 14.53 12.65
C ALA A 113 -13.72 14.80 11.24
N ARG A 114 -13.40 13.95 10.26
CA ARG A 114 -13.94 14.05 8.90
C ARG A 114 -15.33 13.39 8.76
N GLU A 115 -15.57 12.28 9.45
CA GLU A 115 -16.88 11.58 9.48
C GLU A 115 -17.80 12.14 10.58
N GLN A 116 -18.18 13.41 10.49
CA GLN A 116 -18.96 14.10 11.53
C GLN A 116 -20.35 13.50 11.82
N GLN A 117 -20.92 12.71 10.89
CA GLN A 117 -22.31 12.20 11.03
C GLN A 117 -22.40 10.81 11.64
N LEU A 118 -21.43 9.92 11.37
CA LEU A 118 -21.47 8.54 11.87
C LEU A 118 -20.07 7.96 12.02
N VAL A 119 -19.51 8.01 13.21
CA VAL A 119 -18.26 7.31 13.55
C VAL A 119 -18.58 5.85 13.86
N ARG A 120 -18.16 4.94 12.96
CA ARG A 120 -18.41 3.50 13.11
C ARG A 120 -17.48 2.88 14.14
N ALA A 121 -17.93 1.84 14.85
CA ALA A 121 -17.08 1.05 15.76
C ALA A 121 -15.88 0.44 15.05
N SER A 122 -16.03 0.03 13.80
CA SER A 122 -14.94 -0.47 12.96
C SER A 122 -13.81 0.55 12.75
N LEU A 123 -14.13 1.85 12.68
CA LEU A 123 -13.13 2.90 12.61
C LEU A 123 -12.31 3.03 13.91
N PHE A 124 -12.84 2.60 15.04
CA PHE A 124 -12.12 2.53 16.31
C PHE A 124 -11.29 1.25 16.43
N LEU A 125 -11.79 0.13 15.87
CA LEU A 125 -11.19 -1.20 16.00
C LEU A 125 -10.21 -1.56 14.88
N TYR A 126 -10.17 -0.81 13.75
CA TYR A 126 -9.31 -1.21 12.62
C TYR A 126 -7.81 -1.37 12.99
N PRO A 127 -7.23 -0.66 13.97
CA PRO A 127 -5.83 -0.92 14.35
C PRO A 127 -5.63 -2.31 14.96
N VAL A 128 -6.67 -2.87 15.59
CA VAL A 128 -6.64 -4.25 16.10
C VAL A 128 -6.77 -5.26 14.96
N LEU A 129 -7.59 -4.96 13.94
CA LEU A 129 -7.66 -5.77 12.73
C LEU A 129 -6.32 -5.76 11.98
N GLN A 130 -5.65 -4.61 11.90
CA GLN A 130 -4.31 -4.53 11.31
C GLN A 130 -3.28 -5.33 12.13
N ALA A 131 -3.37 -5.31 13.46
CA ALA A 131 -2.53 -6.17 14.29
C ALA A 131 -2.81 -7.65 14.04
N ALA A 132 -4.09 -8.03 13.90
CA ALA A 132 -4.47 -9.39 13.53
C ALA A 132 -3.90 -9.82 12.18
N ASP A 133 -3.98 -8.95 11.16
CA ASP A 133 -3.42 -9.20 9.83
C ASP A 133 -1.92 -9.54 9.87
N ILE A 134 -1.17 -8.86 10.71
CA ILE A 134 0.29 -9.01 10.86
C ILE A 134 0.63 -10.24 11.71
N LEU A 135 0.00 -10.33 12.88
CA LEU A 135 0.34 -11.33 13.89
C LEU A 135 -0.13 -12.75 13.52
N LEU A 136 -1.21 -12.86 12.75
CA LEU A 136 -1.73 -14.11 12.21
C LEU A 136 -0.66 -14.90 11.44
N TYR A 137 0.17 -14.20 10.73
CA TYR A 137 1.24 -14.78 9.91
C TYR A 137 2.61 -14.79 10.61
N LYS A 138 2.69 -14.32 11.86
CA LYS A 138 3.96 -14.18 12.59
C LYS A 138 4.99 -13.43 11.76
N ALA A 139 4.57 -12.31 11.14
CA ALA A 139 5.42 -11.51 10.28
C ALA A 139 6.54 -10.82 11.09
N ASP A 140 7.76 -10.86 10.57
CA ASP A 140 8.92 -10.20 11.18
C ASP A 140 8.97 -8.73 10.75
N GLU A 141 8.68 -8.46 9.46
CA GLU A 141 8.80 -7.14 8.84
C GLU A 141 7.47 -6.69 8.24
N VAL A 142 7.16 -5.41 8.44
CA VAL A 142 5.99 -4.76 7.85
C VAL A 142 6.46 -3.51 7.11
N PRO A 143 6.67 -3.58 5.78
CA PRO A 143 6.98 -2.42 4.96
C PRO A 143 5.81 -1.46 4.94
N VAL A 144 5.99 -0.25 5.48
CA VAL A 144 4.93 0.75 5.62
C VAL A 144 5.47 2.17 5.42
N GLY A 145 4.57 3.10 5.08
CA GLY A 145 4.88 4.52 5.16
C GLY A 145 4.98 5.00 6.61
N GLU A 146 5.63 6.13 6.83
CA GLU A 146 5.84 6.72 8.17
C GLU A 146 4.51 6.95 8.93
N ASP A 147 3.43 7.25 8.22
CA ASP A 147 2.07 7.42 8.78
C ASP A 147 1.48 6.14 9.39
N GLN A 148 2.04 4.96 9.06
CA GLN A 148 1.61 3.66 9.58
C GLN A 148 2.52 3.13 10.72
N ARG A 149 3.63 3.80 11.03
CA ARG A 149 4.55 3.40 12.11
C ARG A 149 3.81 3.16 13.42
N GLN A 150 2.92 4.08 13.80
CA GLN A 150 2.15 3.98 15.06
C GLN A 150 1.28 2.71 15.12
N HIS A 151 0.76 2.24 13.99
CA HIS A 151 -0.05 1.02 13.93
C HIS A 151 0.81 -0.24 14.12
N VAL A 152 2.00 -0.27 13.53
CA VAL A 152 2.92 -1.42 13.73
C VAL A 152 3.42 -1.44 15.17
N GLU A 153 3.73 -0.30 15.78
CA GLU A 153 4.09 -0.24 17.21
C GLU A 153 2.94 -0.72 18.10
N LEU A 154 1.68 -0.39 17.78
CA LEU A 154 0.53 -0.94 18.50
C LEU A 154 0.45 -2.47 18.33
N SER A 155 0.72 -3.00 17.14
CA SER A 155 0.74 -4.45 16.88
C SER A 155 1.80 -5.15 17.74
N ARG A 156 2.99 -4.54 17.90
CA ARG A 156 4.04 -5.02 18.82
C ARG A 156 3.59 -5.04 20.26
N GLU A 157 2.97 -3.97 20.74
CA GLU A 157 2.45 -3.90 22.09
C GLU A 157 1.35 -4.93 22.36
N ILE A 158 0.47 -5.19 21.38
CA ILE A 158 -0.55 -6.23 21.48
C ILE A 158 0.11 -7.61 21.57
N ALA A 159 1.11 -7.89 20.71
CA ALA A 159 1.87 -9.16 20.76
C ALA A 159 2.52 -9.37 22.13
N ARG A 160 3.23 -8.37 22.67
CA ARG A 160 3.86 -8.45 24.00
C ARG A 160 2.87 -8.73 25.13
N ARG A 161 1.74 -8.04 25.13
CA ARG A 161 0.69 -8.24 26.14
C ARG A 161 0.07 -9.61 26.05
N PHE A 162 -0.20 -10.08 24.84
CA PHE A 162 -0.71 -11.42 24.63
C PHE A 162 0.29 -12.46 25.16
N ASN A 163 1.55 -12.36 24.71
CA ASN A 163 2.61 -13.29 25.11
C ASN A 163 2.84 -13.29 26.64
N ALA A 164 2.83 -12.10 27.25
CA ALA A 164 2.99 -11.98 28.71
C ALA A 164 1.80 -12.56 29.50
N THR A 165 0.60 -12.59 28.91
CA THR A 165 -0.62 -13.04 29.60
C THR A 165 -0.90 -14.52 29.38
N TYR A 166 -0.67 -15.00 28.15
CA TYR A 166 -1.12 -16.31 27.69
C TYR A 166 0.01 -17.25 27.26
N GLY A 167 1.27 -16.77 27.23
CA GLY A 167 2.42 -17.53 26.75
C GLY A 167 2.87 -17.09 25.35
N GLU A 168 4.11 -17.44 25.00
CA GLU A 168 4.76 -17.03 23.75
C GLU A 168 4.08 -17.65 22.52
N VAL A 169 3.35 -16.83 21.76
CA VAL A 169 2.67 -17.22 20.51
C VAL A 169 3.10 -16.32 19.36
N PHE A 170 3.12 -15.00 19.58
CA PHE A 170 3.34 -14.04 18.51
C PHE A 170 4.78 -13.54 18.43
N VAL A 171 5.24 -13.33 17.20
CA VAL A 171 6.46 -12.58 16.89
C VAL A 171 6.16 -11.07 16.97
N GLU A 172 7.08 -10.29 17.52
CA GLU A 172 6.98 -8.84 17.53
C GLU A 172 7.41 -8.28 16.17
N PRO A 173 6.50 -7.68 15.37
CA PRO A 173 6.83 -7.20 14.05
C PRO A 173 7.66 -5.90 14.09
N GLU A 174 8.47 -5.66 13.06
CA GLU A 174 9.20 -4.41 12.88
C GLU A 174 8.64 -3.60 11.71
N ALA A 175 8.44 -2.29 11.92
CA ALA A 175 8.10 -1.37 10.85
C ALA A 175 9.35 -1.09 10.01
N VAL A 176 9.31 -1.45 8.73
CA VAL A 176 10.36 -1.12 7.76
C VAL A 176 9.88 0.05 6.93
N ILE A 177 10.51 1.22 7.14
CA ILE A 177 10.25 2.40 6.32
C ILE A 177 11.25 2.37 5.16
N PRO A 178 10.81 2.22 3.91
CA PRO A 178 11.72 2.21 2.77
C PRO A 178 12.51 3.52 2.69
N GLU A 179 13.83 3.43 2.65
CA GLU A 179 14.71 4.60 2.46
C GLU A 179 14.54 5.22 1.07
N THR A 180 14.19 4.41 0.09
CA THR A 180 14.05 4.76 -1.32
C THR A 180 12.62 4.64 -1.81
N GLY A 181 11.73 5.39 -1.22
CA GLY A 181 10.42 5.63 -1.81
C GLY A 181 10.30 7.12 -2.04
N ALA A 182 10.66 7.62 -3.21
CA ALA A 182 10.45 9.02 -3.52
C ALA A 182 9.01 9.38 -3.18
N ARG A 183 8.82 10.34 -2.29
CA ARG A 183 7.48 10.84 -1.93
C ARG A 183 6.96 11.60 -3.13
N ILE A 184 6.24 10.91 -3.99
CA ILE A 184 5.70 11.51 -5.22
C ILE A 184 4.60 12.51 -4.84
N MET A 185 4.78 13.73 -5.31
CA MET A 185 3.89 14.84 -5.02
C MET A 185 2.87 15.02 -6.15
N ASP A 186 1.73 15.62 -5.81
CA ASP A 186 0.68 15.98 -6.77
C ASP A 186 1.21 16.96 -7.82
N LEU A 187 0.88 16.76 -9.10
CA LEU A 187 1.40 17.58 -10.19
C LEU A 187 0.87 19.02 -10.20
N GLN A 188 -0.29 19.27 -9.59
CA GLN A 188 -0.90 20.60 -9.51
C GLN A 188 -0.67 21.26 -8.14
N SER A 189 -0.31 20.48 -7.12
CA SER A 189 -0.04 20.94 -5.77
C SER A 189 1.22 20.26 -5.23
N PRO A 190 2.42 20.65 -5.70
CA PRO A 190 3.66 19.92 -5.42
C PRO A 190 4.12 19.95 -3.95
N ASP A 191 3.44 20.66 -3.10
CA ASP A 191 3.61 20.62 -1.63
C ASP A 191 2.76 19.51 -0.97
N SER A 192 1.86 18.90 -1.72
CA SER A 192 0.95 17.84 -1.25
C SER A 192 1.34 16.50 -1.88
N LYS A 193 1.28 15.41 -1.09
CA LYS A 193 1.51 14.05 -1.61
C LYS A 193 0.45 13.69 -2.67
N MET A 194 0.86 13.02 -3.74
CA MET A 194 -0.06 12.46 -4.72
C MET A 194 -1.01 11.48 -4.05
N SER A 195 -2.31 11.77 -4.09
CA SER A 195 -3.35 11.00 -3.39
C SER A 195 -4.69 11.17 -4.09
N THR A 196 -5.46 10.09 -4.18
CA THR A 196 -6.85 10.12 -4.66
C THR A 196 -7.79 10.86 -3.71
N THR A 197 -7.43 10.97 -2.44
CA THR A 197 -8.20 11.73 -1.45
C THR A 197 -7.75 13.19 -1.44
N GLY A 198 -8.54 14.06 -2.05
CA GLY A 198 -8.28 15.50 -2.11
C GLY A 198 -7.42 15.96 -3.29
N GLY A 199 -6.87 15.04 -4.09
CA GLY A 199 -6.21 15.36 -5.35
C GLY A 199 -7.20 15.61 -6.49
N THR A 200 -6.72 16.25 -7.56
CA THR A 200 -7.49 16.46 -8.79
C THR A 200 -7.06 15.47 -9.86
N GLU A 201 -7.94 15.18 -10.83
CA GLU A 201 -7.60 14.33 -11.99
C GLU A 201 -6.35 14.83 -12.74
N ALA A 202 -6.14 16.14 -12.78
CA ALA A 202 -4.97 16.76 -13.42
C ALA A 202 -3.68 16.64 -12.59
N GLY A 203 -3.80 16.46 -11.26
CA GLY A 203 -2.68 16.30 -10.34
C GLY A 203 -2.17 14.87 -10.21
N LEU A 204 -2.95 13.89 -10.71
CA LEU A 204 -2.69 12.46 -10.58
C LEU A 204 -2.32 11.84 -11.93
N ILE A 205 -1.28 11.02 -11.95
CA ILE A 205 -1.01 10.10 -13.07
C ILE A 205 -1.47 8.72 -12.60
N TYR A 206 -2.48 8.17 -13.27
CA TYR A 206 -2.88 6.78 -13.04
C TYR A 206 -2.01 5.83 -13.88
N ILE A 207 -1.79 4.64 -13.35
CA ILE A 207 -0.92 3.63 -14.01
C ILE A 207 -1.52 3.20 -15.35
N ASP A 208 -2.86 3.20 -15.45
CA ASP A 208 -3.64 2.85 -16.63
C ASP A 208 -3.97 4.04 -17.55
N ASP A 209 -3.44 5.23 -17.26
CA ASP A 209 -3.61 6.40 -18.17
C ASP A 209 -2.96 6.14 -19.53
N GLU A 210 -3.59 6.65 -20.58
CA GLU A 210 -3.02 6.61 -21.93
C GLU A 210 -1.75 7.48 -22.04
N PRO A 211 -0.76 7.10 -22.87
CA PRO A 211 0.51 7.80 -23.00
C PRO A 211 0.35 9.31 -23.21
N GLU A 212 -0.56 9.70 -24.12
CA GLU A 212 -0.82 11.09 -24.44
C GLU A 212 -1.43 11.86 -23.26
N ALA A 213 -2.21 11.18 -22.42
CA ALA A 213 -2.77 11.78 -21.21
C ALA A 213 -1.68 12.02 -20.17
N ILE A 214 -0.76 11.07 -19.99
CA ILE A 214 0.40 11.20 -19.11
C ILE A 214 1.25 12.40 -19.52
N VAL A 215 1.68 12.43 -20.78
CA VAL A 215 2.50 13.54 -21.31
C VAL A 215 1.79 14.89 -21.12
N ARG A 216 0.49 14.95 -21.41
CA ARG A 216 -0.31 16.16 -21.23
C ARG A 216 -0.39 16.61 -19.77
N LYS A 217 -0.58 15.69 -18.81
CA LYS A 217 -0.61 15.98 -17.38
C LYS A 217 0.74 16.51 -16.90
N VAL A 218 1.85 15.88 -17.29
CA VAL A 218 3.22 16.29 -16.92
C VAL A 218 3.56 17.68 -17.52
N LYS A 219 3.20 17.95 -18.77
CA LYS A 219 3.39 19.28 -19.37
C LYS A 219 2.67 20.39 -18.61
N ARG A 220 1.51 20.08 -18.03
CA ARG A 220 0.71 21.03 -17.24
C ARG A 220 1.04 21.04 -15.76
N ALA A 221 2.01 20.20 -15.30
CA ALA A 221 2.43 20.18 -13.92
C ALA A 221 2.87 21.56 -13.46
N GLN A 222 2.48 21.94 -12.24
CA GLN A 222 2.88 23.21 -11.65
C GLN A 222 4.38 23.18 -11.30
N THR A 223 5.09 24.21 -11.72
CA THR A 223 6.51 24.45 -11.42
C THR A 223 6.71 25.93 -11.12
N ASP A 224 7.84 26.29 -10.54
CA ASP A 224 8.24 27.67 -10.34
C ASP A 224 8.40 28.43 -11.67
N SER A 225 8.69 29.73 -11.62
CA SER A 225 8.86 30.59 -12.79
C SER A 225 10.26 30.53 -13.42
N GLY A 226 11.13 29.65 -12.93
CA GLY A 226 12.48 29.46 -13.45
C GLY A 226 12.53 28.64 -14.75
N THR A 227 13.74 28.37 -15.20
CA THR A 227 14.01 27.56 -16.42
C THR A 227 14.99 26.43 -16.15
N ASP A 228 15.78 26.53 -15.08
CA ASP A 228 16.87 25.59 -14.79
C ASP A 228 16.33 24.30 -14.17
N VAL A 229 16.57 23.18 -14.83
CA VAL A 229 16.17 21.84 -14.40
C VAL A 229 17.14 21.38 -13.30
N MET A 230 16.86 21.81 -12.09
CA MET A 230 17.60 21.43 -10.89
C MET A 230 16.68 21.45 -9.67
N ARG A 231 16.98 20.57 -8.69
CA ARG A 231 16.27 20.53 -7.41
C ARG A 231 16.63 21.74 -6.55
N GLY A 232 15.72 22.14 -5.70
CA GLY A 232 15.95 23.22 -4.74
C GLY A 232 14.74 23.45 -3.83
N PRO A 233 14.96 24.19 -2.71
CA PRO A 233 13.92 24.40 -1.70
C PRO A 233 12.68 25.14 -2.24
N ASP A 234 12.88 26.04 -3.22
CA ASP A 234 11.81 26.83 -3.82
C ASP A 234 11.33 26.24 -5.17
N LYS A 235 11.73 25.02 -5.48
CA LYS A 235 11.51 24.34 -6.76
C LYS A 235 10.74 23.01 -6.59
N ALA A 236 9.75 22.97 -5.71
CA ALA A 236 9.04 21.74 -5.36
C ALA A 236 8.51 20.97 -6.59
N GLY A 237 7.88 21.63 -7.55
CA GLY A 237 7.31 20.98 -8.73
C GLY A 237 8.35 20.37 -9.67
N ILE A 238 9.43 21.11 -9.98
CA ILE A 238 10.48 20.58 -10.84
C ILE A 238 11.30 19.50 -10.13
N SER A 239 11.54 19.63 -8.81
CA SER A 239 12.19 18.61 -7.98
C SER A 239 11.42 17.30 -8.02
N ASN A 240 10.08 17.36 -7.86
CA ASN A 240 9.22 16.18 -7.96
C ASN A 240 9.32 15.50 -9.33
N LEU A 241 9.34 16.26 -10.42
CA LEU A 241 9.47 15.69 -11.77
C LEU A 241 10.85 15.08 -12.02
N ILE A 242 11.93 15.66 -11.45
CA ILE A 242 13.29 15.10 -11.52
C ILE A 242 13.34 13.75 -10.79
N GLU A 243 12.79 13.66 -9.58
CA GLU A 243 12.71 12.41 -8.82
C GLU A 243 11.90 11.34 -9.56
N ILE A 244 10.74 11.69 -10.13
CA ILE A 244 9.93 10.77 -10.92
C ILE A 244 10.72 10.27 -12.14
N TYR A 245 11.33 11.16 -12.90
CA TYR A 245 12.12 10.81 -14.08
C TYR A 245 13.28 9.88 -13.72
N ALA A 246 14.03 10.22 -12.66
CA ALA A 246 15.15 9.43 -12.18
C ALA A 246 14.72 7.99 -11.84
N VAL A 247 13.62 7.84 -11.10
CA VAL A 247 13.06 6.52 -10.75
C VAL A 247 12.61 5.74 -11.99
N MET A 248 11.94 6.40 -12.95
CA MET A 248 11.43 5.72 -14.15
C MET A 248 12.55 5.32 -15.11
N ARG A 249 13.66 6.04 -15.13
CA ARG A 249 14.84 5.75 -15.97
C ARG A 249 15.91 4.93 -15.26
N GLY A 250 15.78 4.73 -13.94
CA GLY A 250 16.77 4.00 -13.14
C GLY A 250 18.12 4.72 -13.06
N VAL A 251 18.09 6.06 -12.94
CA VAL A 251 19.27 6.94 -12.85
C VAL A 251 19.22 7.78 -11.58
N GLU A 252 20.34 8.36 -11.20
CA GLU A 252 20.38 9.28 -10.05
C GLU A 252 19.85 10.68 -10.44
N PRO A 253 19.16 11.38 -9.54
CA PRO A 253 18.61 12.71 -9.80
C PRO A 253 19.64 13.72 -10.31
N GLU A 254 20.88 13.67 -9.80
CA GLU A 254 22.01 14.51 -10.24
C GLU A 254 22.39 14.26 -11.71
N GLN A 255 22.16 13.06 -12.21
CA GLN A 255 22.38 12.76 -13.64
C GLN A 255 21.32 13.43 -14.49
N VAL A 256 20.06 13.45 -14.03
CA VAL A 256 18.95 14.14 -14.71
C VAL A 256 19.24 15.64 -14.80
N GLU A 257 19.68 16.26 -13.71
CA GLU A 257 20.04 17.69 -13.68
C GLU A 257 21.11 18.02 -14.71
N ARG A 258 22.16 17.19 -14.83
CA ARG A 258 23.22 17.37 -15.84
C ARG A 258 22.73 17.15 -17.26
N GLU A 259 21.87 16.15 -17.51
CA GLU A 259 21.32 15.82 -18.82
C GLU A 259 20.47 16.97 -19.39
N PHE A 260 19.73 17.66 -18.52
CA PHE A 260 18.83 18.74 -18.92
C PHE A 260 19.36 20.15 -18.65
N GLU A 261 20.65 20.30 -18.33
CA GLU A 261 21.26 21.60 -18.13
C GLU A 261 21.07 22.49 -19.36
N GLY A 262 20.49 23.68 -19.16
CA GLY A 262 20.22 24.66 -20.22
C GLY A 262 19.07 24.35 -21.18
N GLN A 263 18.37 23.21 -21.06
CA GLN A 263 17.29 22.83 -21.97
C GLN A 263 15.91 23.45 -21.61
N GLY A 264 15.74 23.91 -20.38
CA GLY A 264 14.50 24.53 -19.90
C GLY A 264 13.38 23.53 -19.56
N TYR A 265 12.38 24.03 -18.81
CA TYR A 265 11.28 23.18 -18.28
C TYR A 265 10.40 22.54 -19.36
N GLY A 266 10.21 23.20 -20.51
CA GLY A 266 9.35 22.69 -21.57
C GLY A 266 9.89 21.39 -22.17
N ALA A 267 11.18 21.32 -22.50
CA ALA A 267 11.86 20.14 -23.01
C ALA A 267 11.88 19.02 -21.96
N PHE A 268 12.25 19.36 -20.72
CA PHE A 268 12.29 18.40 -19.63
C PHE A 268 10.93 17.77 -19.34
N LYS A 269 9.84 18.57 -19.24
CA LYS A 269 8.48 18.06 -19.00
C LYS A 269 8.00 17.13 -20.11
N GLN A 270 8.38 17.40 -21.36
CA GLN A 270 8.07 16.49 -22.47
C GLN A 270 8.78 15.13 -22.24
N SER A 271 10.10 15.16 -22.03
CA SER A 271 10.88 13.96 -21.80
C SER A 271 10.45 13.19 -20.55
N ALA A 272 10.08 13.90 -19.46
CA ALA A 272 9.58 13.28 -18.25
C ALA A 272 8.22 12.60 -18.49
N GLY A 273 7.31 13.22 -19.23
CA GLY A 273 6.04 12.60 -19.60
C GLY A 273 6.23 11.35 -20.45
N GLU A 274 7.13 11.38 -21.42
CA GLU A 274 7.48 10.22 -22.24
C GLU A 274 8.11 9.09 -21.41
N ALA A 275 9.09 9.41 -20.57
CA ALA A 275 9.72 8.42 -19.70
C ALA A 275 8.73 7.71 -18.76
N ILE A 276 7.75 8.45 -18.21
CA ILE A 276 6.69 7.87 -17.38
C ILE A 276 5.78 7.00 -18.25
N ALA A 277 5.35 7.45 -19.42
CA ALA A 277 4.47 6.71 -20.29
C ALA A 277 5.09 5.39 -20.77
N ASP A 278 6.38 5.43 -21.13
CA ASP A 278 7.16 4.26 -21.55
C ASP A 278 7.39 3.29 -20.40
N GLY A 279 7.77 3.80 -19.22
CA GLY A 279 8.02 2.97 -18.04
C GLY A 279 6.76 2.29 -17.51
N LEU A 280 5.58 2.88 -17.70
CA LEU A 280 4.29 2.29 -17.33
C LEU A 280 3.69 1.42 -18.45
N ALA A 281 4.20 1.44 -19.68
CA ALA A 281 3.60 0.72 -20.80
C ALA A 281 3.46 -0.80 -20.54
N PRO A 282 4.51 -1.53 -20.08
CA PRO A 282 4.38 -2.97 -19.83
C PRO A 282 3.33 -3.28 -18.74
N VAL A 283 3.29 -2.47 -17.68
CA VAL A 283 2.32 -2.64 -16.58
C VAL A 283 0.90 -2.40 -17.08
N ARG A 284 0.70 -1.34 -17.86
CA ARG A 284 -0.59 -0.98 -18.44
C ARG A 284 -1.12 -2.05 -19.39
N GLU A 285 -0.26 -2.59 -20.25
CA GLU A 285 -0.63 -3.66 -21.21
C GLU A 285 -1.02 -4.93 -20.45
N ARG A 286 -0.19 -5.39 -19.52
CA ARG A 286 -0.48 -6.58 -18.73
C ARG A 286 -1.74 -6.42 -17.87
N TYR A 287 -1.95 -5.24 -17.29
CA TYR A 287 -3.17 -4.94 -16.53
C TYR A 287 -4.43 -5.04 -17.40
N ARG A 288 -4.39 -4.55 -18.65
CA ARG A 288 -5.51 -4.67 -19.58
C ARG A 288 -5.84 -6.13 -19.91
N GLU A 289 -4.83 -6.96 -20.14
CA GLU A 289 -5.00 -8.40 -20.38
C GLU A 289 -5.67 -9.07 -19.17
N LEU A 290 -5.18 -8.81 -17.97
CA LEU A 290 -5.73 -9.34 -16.72
C LEU A 290 -7.19 -8.89 -16.50
N ARG A 291 -7.50 -7.63 -16.77
CA ARG A 291 -8.87 -7.11 -16.65
C ARG A 291 -9.82 -7.69 -17.70
N ALA A 292 -9.33 -8.09 -18.85
CA ALA A 292 -10.10 -8.82 -19.85
C ALA A 292 -10.33 -10.29 -19.44
N ASN A 293 -9.54 -10.84 -18.52
CA ASN A 293 -9.64 -12.19 -18.00
C ASN A 293 -9.64 -12.22 -16.46
N PRO A 294 -10.69 -11.74 -15.79
CA PRO A 294 -10.75 -11.62 -14.33
C PRO A 294 -10.65 -12.97 -13.60
N ASP A 295 -10.96 -14.09 -14.24
CA ASP A 295 -10.83 -15.43 -13.67
C ASP A 295 -9.39 -15.78 -13.31
N GLU A 296 -8.41 -15.25 -14.06
CA GLU A 296 -6.98 -15.40 -13.76
C GLU A 296 -6.62 -14.72 -12.44
N ILE A 297 -7.15 -13.52 -12.20
CA ILE A 297 -6.94 -12.76 -10.96
C ILE A 297 -7.59 -13.49 -9.78
N GLU A 298 -8.84 -13.94 -9.95
CA GLU A 298 -9.58 -14.68 -8.91
C GLU A 298 -8.90 -16.00 -8.56
N ALA A 299 -8.34 -16.71 -9.55
CA ALA A 299 -7.58 -17.93 -9.31
C ALA A 299 -6.31 -17.65 -8.48
N ALA A 300 -5.60 -16.56 -8.77
CA ALA A 300 -4.42 -16.15 -8.01
C ALA A 300 -4.78 -15.82 -6.55
N LEU A 301 -5.85 -15.04 -6.33
CA LEU A 301 -6.32 -14.70 -4.98
C LEU A 301 -6.74 -15.93 -4.17
N ARG A 302 -7.47 -16.86 -4.80
CA ARG A 302 -7.90 -18.11 -4.17
C ARG A 302 -6.72 -18.98 -3.77
N LYS A 303 -5.74 -19.16 -4.66
CA LYS A 303 -4.49 -19.86 -4.38
C LYS A 303 -3.72 -19.20 -3.22
N GLY A 304 -3.67 -17.88 -3.22
CA GLY A 304 -3.06 -17.11 -2.14
C GLY A 304 -3.76 -17.33 -0.80
N ALA A 305 -5.10 -17.33 -0.78
CA ALA A 305 -5.87 -17.59 0.42
C ALA A 305 -5.68 -19.01 0.97
N GLU A 306 -5.56 -20.03 0.10
CA GLU A 306 -5.25 -21.40 0.51
C GLU A 306 -3.89 -21.47 1.21
N ARG A 307 -2.85 -20.93 0.59
CA ARG A 307 -1.49 -20.86 1.17
C ARG A 307 -1.44 -20.02 2.46
N ALA A 308 -2.22 -18.96 2.53
CA ALA A 308 -2.32 -18.12 3.73
C ALA A 308 -2.92 -18.90 4.91
N ARG A 309 -3.96 -19.72 4.68
CA ARG A 309 -4.57 -20.58 5.72
C ARG A 309 -3.61 -21.64 6.25
N GLU A 310 -2.68 -22.14 5.42
CA GLU A 310 -1.62 -23.07 5.87
C GLU A 310 -0.72 -22.47 6.95
N ILE A 311 -0.64 -21.13 7.02
CA ILE A 311 0.11 -20.39 8.06
C ILE A 311 -0.84 -19.95 9.18
N ALA A 312 -2.00 -19.42 8.83
CA ALA A 312 -2.97 -18.87 9.76
C ALA A 312 -3.57 -19.94 10.69
N GLY A 313 -3.87 -21.13 10.14
CA GLY A 313 -4.43 -22.25 10.92
C GLY A 313 -3.57 -22.64 12.11
N PRO A 314 -2.29 -23.00 11.92
CA PRO A 314 -1.37 -23.30 13.02
C PRO A 314 -1.26 -22.18 14.06
N THR A 315 -1.25 -20.92 13.65
CA THR A 315 -1.23 -19.79 14.59
C THR A 315 -2.48 -19.78 15.46
N MET A 316 -3.65 -20.00 14.88
CA MET A 316 -4.91 -20.08 15.64
C MET A 316 -5.00 -21.32 16.54
N GLU A 317 -4.38 -22.43 16.13
CA GLU A 317 -4.25 -23.64 16.98
C GLU A 317 -3.36 -23.41 18.22
N GLU A 318 -2.44 -22.45 18.18
CA GLU A 318 -1.68 -21.99 19.36
C GLU A 318 -2.48 -20.98 20.20
N VAL A 319 -3.17 -20.03 19.54
CA VAL A 319 -3.93 -18.96 20.21
C VAL A 319 -5.09 -19.50 21.05
N HIS A 320 -5.89 -20.41 20.50
CA HIS A 320 -7.09 -20.92 21.18
C HIS A 320 -6.78 -21.58 22.52
N PRO A 321 -5.89 -22.59 22.61
CA PRO A 321 -5.56 -23.21 23.90
C PRO A 321 -4.91 -22.23 24.89
N ALA A 322 -4.05 -21.31 24.37
CA ALA A 322 -3.41 -20.29 25.21
C ALA A 322 -4.44 -19.42 25.93
N MET A 323 -5.53 -19.07 25.26
CA MET A 323 -6.64 -18.31 25.85
C MET A 323 -7.68 -19.17 26.58
N GLY A 324 -7.50 -20.50 26.68
CA GLY A 324 -8.45 -21.42 27.29
C GLY A 324 -9.70 -21.68 26.46
N LEU A 325 -9.65 -21.41 25.18
CA LEU A 325 -10.72 -21.72 24.22
C LEU A 325 -10.57 -23.14 23.70
N GLY A 326 -11.69 -23.77 23.29
CA GLY A 326 -11.67 -25.10 22.71
C GLY A 326 -10.82 -25.21 21.45
N SER A 327 -10.26 -26.40 21.18
CA SER A 327 -9.56 -26.64 19.90
C SER A 327 -10.53 -26.50 18.73
N ARG A 328 -10.06 -25.91 17.63
CA ARG A 328 -10.75 -25.97 16.32
C ARG A 328 -10.83 -27.45 15.90
N GLN A 329 -12.04 -27.93 15.62
CA GLN A 329 -12.27 -29.26 15.04
C GLN A 329 -12.20 -29.19 13.51
#